data_52f5e53a6a800a6e0cedf740ae853a7a
#
_entry.id   52f5e53a6a800a6e0cedf740ae853a7a
#
_cell.length_a   1.000
_cell.length_b   1.000
_cell.length_c   1.000
_cell.angle_alpha   90.00
_cell.angle_beta   90.00
_cell.angle_gamma   90.00
#
_symmetry.space_group_name_H-M   'P 1'
#
loop_
_entity.id
_entity.type
_entity.pdbx_description
1 polymer ?
#
loop_
_entity_poly.entity_id
_entity_poly.type
_entity_poly.pdbx_seq_one_letter_code
_entity_poly.pdbx_strand_id
1 'polypeptide(L)'
;MKKFIYLSIILLAAMATACSDYLETPPSVELDEDKVFADRTLAEKYLTGIYAQGLPLGFNASTSNTDRRLGSSSTLGSACDEAEDVADWAKGNSAWNVDNHNNNSIEWDEDSRFYQRWNVLRVCNRILKRVHEVPYDAGDPDFNKRATGEAYFMRAMLLWEGTYRYGGIPIIRTVLDAADFSTYPRNTFAQCIDSILVDCDRAAQILPDYYTDDTKVGRATRIAALALKSRVLLYAASPLFNTSTPYLPFPGHEDLICFGNYDKELWKKAADATREAINAATASGHYGLLNTGNPEQDYENVWAEPDNVEIILANKKYRNFKVSRLPMVANLPMWAMNKSWGDGGLYVTFNFVKFYEKKDGTPADWNEAGGSNLMEIYNSLDPRFKQTVAYHGSSWNNEITFIDFLPGGLHRSSTDKTRHLLHKWVPRTVRVTPPLNSVNVDWINFRMAELYLNLAEALNEYADTPPAEAFEAVNKVRQRAGMPDFPASLTKEQFRAKLRNERAVELAFEDHRFWDIRRWMIAENEGVMRGKIYGLNISSPDGNKNHVHYKPYVFENRSWSRHSYLHPLMQVEVDKGQLLQNPGW
;
A
#
# COMPACT_ATOMS: atom_id res chain seq x y z
N MET A 1 35.67 17.54 69.47
CA MET A 1 34.57 18.25 68.77
C MET A 1 35.05 19.16 67.61
N LYS A 2 36.01 20.08 67.81
CA LYS A 2 36.45 20.99 66.69
C LYS A 2 36.97 20.27 65.42
N LYS A 3 37.66 19.15 65.52
CA LYS A 3 38.17 18.38 64.37
C LYS A 3 37.04 17.72 63.54
N PHE A 4 35.94 17.32 64.17
CA PHE A 4 34.77 16.74 63.47
C PHE A 4 33.98 17.80 62.70
N ILE A 5 33.92 19.03 63.22
CA ILE A 5 33.25 20.14 62.54
C ILE A 5 33.98 20.55 61.26
N TYR A 6 35.31 20.59 61.29
CA TYR A 6 36.11 20.88 60.08
C TYR A 6 36.00 19.78 59.03
N LEU A 7 35.94 18.51 59.44
CA LEU A 7 35.78 17.39 58.50
C LEU A 7 34.38 17.42 57.83
N SER A 8 33.33 17.79 58.59
CA SER A 8 31.96 17.95 58.04
C SER A 8 31.84 19.13 57.08
N ILE A 9 32.55 20.25 57.33
CA ILE A 9 32.54 21.42 56.47
C ILE A 9 33.29 21.13 55.16
N ILE A 10 34.39 20.40 55.20
CA ILE A 10 35.16 19.98 54.02
C ILE A 10 34.35 18.97 53.18
N LEU A 11 33.59 18.06 53.83
CA LEU A 11 32.72 17.12 53.11
C LEU A 11 31.51 17.82 52.46
N LEU A 12 30.95 18.84 53.10
CA LEU A 12 29.88 19.65 52.53
C LEU A 12 30.36 20.51 51.34
N ALA A 13 31.58 21.08 51.45
CA ALA A 13 32.19 21.84 50.36
C ALA A 13 32.56 20.95 49.15
N ALA A 14 32.97 19.71 49.34
CA ALA A 14 33.25 18.74 48.28
C ALA A 14 31.97 18.25 47.60
N MET A 15 30.82 18.22 48.28
CA MET A 15 29.55 17.89 47.67
C MET A 15 28.96 19.04 46.82
N ALA A 16 29.33 20.29 47.12
CA ALA A 16 28.86 21.45 46.35
C ALA A 16 29.58 21.64 45.00
N THR A 17 30.75 21.03 44.79
CA THR A 17 31.51 21.11 43.54
C THR A 17 31.22 19.94 42.59
N ALA A 18 30.51 18.90 43.03
CA ALA A 18 30.21 17.70 42.24
C ALA A 18 29.00 17.83 41.30
N CYS A 19 28.28 18.96 41.32
CA CYS A 19 27.03 19.12 40.54
C CYS A 19 27.10 20.05 39.34
N SER A 20 28.28 20.66 39.03
CA SER A 20 28.36 21.53 37.85
C SER A 20 28.51 20.77 36.51
N ASP A 21 29.22 19.66 36.53
CA ASP A 21 29.43 18.87 35.28
C ASP A 21 28.24 17.97 34.89
N TYR A 22 27.29 17.72 35.85
CA TYR A 22 26.11 16.92 35.56
C TYR A 22 25.01 17.71 34.82
N LEU A 23 25.06 19.02 34.82
CA LEU A 23 24.13 19.91 34.11
C LEU A 23 24.64 20.35 32.74
N GLU A 24 25.90 20.12 32.43
CA GLU A 24 26.39 20.19 31.07
C GLU A 24 26.05 18.86 30.38
N THR A 25 24.79 18.69 30.01
CA THR A 25 24.45 17.67 29.01
C THR A 25 25.34 17.95 27.80
N PRO A 26 26.11 16.93 27.32
CA PRO A 26 26.80 17.10 26.04
C PRO A 26 25.78 17.58 25.02
N PRO A 27 26.12 18.53 24.14
CA PRO A 27 25.18 19.05 23.16
C PRO A 27 24.50 17.86 22.52
N SER A 28 23.17 17.83 22.58
CA SER A 28 22.42 16.70 22.04
C SER A 28 22.93 16.46 20.63
N VAL A 29 23.14 15.18 20.27
CA VAL A 29 23.55 14.79 18.91
C VAL A 29 22.42 15.07 17.92
N GLU A 30 21.34 15.71 18.38
CA GLU A 30 20.31 16.29 17.52
C GLU A 30 20.98 17.37 16.66
N LEU A 31 21.01 17.09 15.37
CA LEU A 31 21.47 18.03 14.36
C LEU A 31 20.66 19.32 14.49
N ASP A 32 21.31 20.37 14.97
CA ASP A 32 20.79 21.72 14.99
C ASP A 32 20.30 22.08 13.58
N GLU A 33 19.06 22.53 13.45
CA GLU A 33 18.47 22.90 12.15
C GLU A 33 19.36 23.87 11.38
N ASP A 34 20.00 24.83 12.07
CA ASP A 34 20.88 25.79 11.43
C ASP A 34 22.08 25.13 10.77
N LYS A 35 22.63 24.11 11.40
CA LYS A 35 23.72 23.30 10.80
C LYS A 35 23.24 22.50 9.59
N VAL A 36 22.01 21.96 9.64
CA VAL A 36 21.44 21.20 8.53
C VAL A 36 21.32 22.05 7.27
N PHE A 37 20.78 23.26 7.38
CA PHE A 37 20.56 24.13 6.21
C PHE A 37 21.79 24.96 5.83
N ALA A 38 22.82 25.03 6.69
CA ALA A 38 24.12 25.62 6.35
C ALA A 38 25.06 24.66 5.61
N ASP A 39 24.77 23.36 5.55
CA ASP A 39 25.60 22.33 4.93
C ASP A 39 24.80 21.55 3.88
N ARG A 40 25.31 21.54 2.64
CA ARG A 40 24.65 20.86 1.51
C ARG A 40 24.50 19.35 1.72
N THR A 41 25.49 18.71 2.32
CA THR A 41 25.48 17.25 2.57
C THR A 41 24.48 16.89 3.66
N LEU A 42 24.41 17.68 4.71
CA LEU A 42 23.43 17.49 5.79
C LEU A 42 22.01 17.73 5.28
N ALA A 43 21.79 18.77 4.44
CA ALA A 43 20.50 19.04 3.82
C ALA A 43 20.04 17.88 2.91
N GLU A 44 20.96 17.25 2.14
CA GLU A 44 20.64 16.07 1.33
C GLU A 44 20.24 14.85 2.19
N LYS A 45 20.96 14.62 3.29
CA LYS A 45 20.60 13.54 4.24
C LYS A 45 19.24 13.80 4.88
N TYR A 46 18.96 15.05 5.24
CA TYR A 46 17.68 15.46 5.81
C TYR A 46 16.52 15.25 4.83
N LEU A 47 16.71 15.65 3.56
CA LEU A 47 15.79 15.39 2.47
C LEU A 47 15.59 13.88 2.23
N THR A 48 16.66 13.09 2.23
CA THR A 48 16.55 11.63 2.06
C THR A 48 15.76 10.98 3.19
N GLY A 49 15.81 11.55 4.40
CA GLY A 49 15.03 11.11 5.55
C GLY A 49 13.52 11.11 5.32
N ILE A 50 12.98 12.04 4.50
CA ILE A 50 11.54 12.04 4.20
C ILE A 50 11.09 10.83 3.37
N TYR A 51 11.96 10.27 2.54
CA TYR A 51 11.67 9.03 1.80
C TYR A 51 11.71 7.80 2.70
N ALA A 52 12.76 7.69 3.52
CA ALA A 52 12.92 6.55 4.41
C ALA A 52 11.76 6.39 5.41
N GLN A 53 11.15 7.50 5.81
CA GLN A 53 10.09 7.54 6.81
C GLN A 53 8.71 7.89 6.23
N GLY A 54 8.66 8.57 5.09
CA GLY A 54 7.44 9.11 4.50
C GLY A 54 6.82 8.26 3.39
N LEU A 55 7.62 7.52 2.59
CA LEU A 55 7.04 6.68 1.54
C LEU A 55 6.28 5.48 2.12
N PRO A 56 5.05 5.22 1.66
CA PRO A 56 4.31 4.03 2.04
C PRO A 56 5.09 2.75 1.77
N LEU A 57 4.96 1.81 2.68
CA LEU A 57 5.51 0.47 2.59
C LEU A 57 4.42 -0.52 2.96
N GLY A 58 3.98 -1.36 2.00
CA GLY A 58 2.94 -2.36 2.24
C GLY A 58 3.47 -3.64 2.89
N PHE A 59 4.80 -3.84 2.87
CA PHE A 59 5.39 -4.95 3.61
C PHE A 59 5.51 -4.60 5.07
N ASN A 60 5.13 -5.56 5.92
CA ASN A 60 5.36 -5.43 7.34
C ASN A 60 6.82 -5.77 7.67
N ALA A 61 7.56 -4.81 8.25
CA ALA A 61 8.89 -5.06 8.75
C ALA A 61 8.83 -5.54 10.21
N SER A 62 9.08 -6.82 10.44
CA SER A 62 9.05 -7.43 11.78
C SER A 62 10.09 -6.89 12.78
N THR A 63 10.92 -5.92 12.40
CA THR A 63 12.07 -5.47 13.20
C THR A 63 11.90 -4.10 13.87
N SER A 64 10.86 -3.33 13.53
CA SER A 64 10.56 -2.05 14.20
C SER A 64 9.07 -1.91 14.49
N ASN A 65 8.74 -1.32 15.65
CA ASN A 65 7.35 -1.08 16.04
C ASN A 65 6.63 -0.06 15.14
N THR A 66 7.34 0.63 14.26
CA THR A 66 6.81 1.69 13.39
C THR A 66 6.30 1.22 12.04
N ASP A 67 6.60 -0.02 11.63
CA ASP A 67 6.23 -0.55 10.32
C ASP A 67 5.32 -1.80 10.43
N ARG A 68 4.64 -1.99 11.57
CA ARG A 68 3.75 -3.13 11.80
C ARG A 68 2.34 -2.82 11.36
N ARG A 69 2.04 -2.95 10.09
CA ARG A 69 0.65 -3.01 9.63
C ARG A 69 0.02 -4.32 10.11
N LEU A 70 -1.24 -4.28 10.53
CA LEU A 70 -2.03 -5.44 10.97
C LEU A 70 -1.39 -6.23 12.13
N GLY A 71 -0.49 -5.60 12.91
CA GLY A 71 0.15 -6.23 14.06
C GLY A 71 1.02 -7.46 13.75
N SER A 72 1.10 -7.87 12.48
CA SER A 72 1.81 -9.04 11.99
C SER A 72 2.56 -8.74 10.70
N SER A 73 3.06 -9.75 10.05
CA SER A 73 3.81 -9.67 8.80
C SER A 73 2.93 -9.66 7.54
N SER A 74 1.65 -9.38 7.66
CA SER A 74 0.69 -9.41 6.55
C SER A 74 0.69 -8.16 5.70
N THR A 75 0.22 -8.28 4.46
CA THR A 75 -0.25 -7.17 3.62
C THR A 75 -1.71 -6.88 3.91
N LEU A 76 -2.24 -5.73 3.43
CA LEU A 76 -3.68 -5.42 3.55
C LEU A 76 -4.58 -6.45 2.84
N GLY A 77 -4.01 -7.30 2.00
CA GLY A 77 -4.72 -8.43 1.38
C GLY A 77 -5.37 -9.36 2.41
N SER A 78 -4.78 -9.54 3.61
CA SER A 78 -5.38 -10.37 4.67
C SER A 78 -6.57 -9.70 5.39
N ALA A 79 -6.75 -8.41 5.21
CA ALA A 79 -7.86 -7.62 5.76
C ALA A 79 -8.92 -7.28 4.70
N CYS A 80 -8.95 -8.03 3.59
CA CYS A 80 -9.96 -7.95 2.52
C CYS A 80 -10.16 -9.33 1.87
N ASP A 81 -10.98 -9.40 0.83
CA ASP A 81 -11.31 -10.66 0.17
C ASP A 81 -10.16 -11.32 -0.61
N GLU A 82 -8.98 -10.68 -0.70
CA GLU A 82 -7.82 -11.28 -1.36
C GLU A 82 -7.28 -12.50 -0.60
N ALA A 83 -7.14 -12.39 0.72
CA ALA A 83 -6.49 -13.45 1.50
C ALA A 83 -6.98 -13.55 2.95
N GLU A 84 -6.43 -14.55 3.62
CA GLU A 84 -6.46 -14.81 5.05
C GLU A 84 -5.03 -14.99 5.55
N ASP A 85 -4.68 -14.45 6.71
CA ASP A 85 -3.38 -14.74 7.33
C ASP A 85 -3.40 -16.13 7.95
N VAL A 86 -2.27 -16.83 7.92
CA VAL A 86 -2.14 -18.13 8.56
C VAL A 86 -2.27 -18.04 10.07
N ALA A 87 -1.83 -16.93 10.65
CA ALA A 87 -1.82 -16.71 12.09
C ALA A 87 -3.15 -16.11 12.56
N ASP A 88 -3.89 -16.84 13.36
CA ASP A 88 -5.20 -16.40 13.87
C ASP A 88 -5.12 -15.11 14.70
N TRP A 89 -3.96 -14.81 15.30
CA TRP A 89 -3.71 -13.58 16.04
C TRP A 89 -3.39 -12.37 15.14
N ALA A 90 -3.11 -12.58 13.86
CA ALA A 90 -2.87 -11.49 12.92
C ALA A 90 -4.08 -10.55 12.84
N LYS A 91 -3.83 -9.25 12.69
CA LYS A 91 -4.90 -8.24 12.76
C LYS A 91 -5.87 -8.26 11.58
N GLY A 92 -5.47 -8.81 10.44
CA GLY A 92 -6.41 -9.16 9.38
C GLY A 92 -7.52 -10.05 9.94
N ASN A 93 -7.14 -11.17 10.56
CA ASN A 93 -8.06 -12.18 11.10
C ASN A 93 -8.77 -11.73 12.38
N SER A 94 -8.01 -11.23 13.36
CA SER A 94 -8.53 -10.95 14.72
C SER A 94 -9.19 -9.59 14.89
N ALA A 95 -9.03 -8.68 13.92
CA ALA A 95 -9.61 -7.35 13.96
C ALA A 95 -10.51 -7.07 12.75
N TRP A 96 -9.96 -7.07 11.53
CA TRP A 96 -10.69 -6.65 10.32
C TRP A 96 -11.74 -7.65 9.84
N ASN A 97 -11.40 -8.95 9.81
CA ASN A 97 -12.31 -9.99 9.30
C ASN A 97 -13.48 -10.28 10.25
N VAL A 98 -13.35 -9.89 11.52
CA VAL A 98 -14.37 -10.08 12.57
C VAL A 98 -14.97 -8.76 13.05
N ASP A 99 -14.65 -7.64 12.38
CA ASP A 99 -15.15 -6.29 12.71
C ASP A 99 -14.85 -5.86 14.17
N ASN A 100 -13.67 -6.17 14.66
CA ASN A 100 -13.22 -5.91 16.04
C ASN A 100 -12.05 -4.90 16.13
N HIS A 101 -11.75 -4.18 15.06
CA HIS A 101 -10.83 -3.05 15.10
C HIS A 101 -11.51 -1.85 15.76
N ASN A 102 -10.75 -0.98 16.43
CA ASN A 102 -11.34 0.11 17.20
C ASN A 102 -10.40 1.31 17.36
N ASN A 103 -10.91 2.40 17.91
CA ASN A 103 -10.23 3.68 18.10
C ASN A 103 -9.06 3.65 19.11
N ASN A 104 -8.95 2.63 19.95
CA ASN A 104 -7.82 2.46 20.85
C ASN A 104 -6.69 1.61 20.26
N SER A 105 -6.97 0.86 19.18
CA SER A 105 -6.02 -0.09 18.59
C SER A 105 -5.70 0.14 17.12
N ILE A 106 -6.28 1.15 16.47
CA ILE A 106 -6.11 1.39 15.03
C ILE A 106 -4.65 1.52 14.59
N GLU A 107 -3.78 2.05 15.45
CA GLU A 107 -2.33 2.07 15.25
C GLU A 107 -1.75 0.67 15.08
N TRP A 108 -2.26 -0.31 15.82
CA TRP A 108 -1.83 -1.70 15.74
C TRP A 108 -2.61 -2.50 14.67
N ASP A 109 -3.84 -2.06 14.39
CA ASP A 109 -4.74 -2.77 13.49
C ASP A 109 -4.44 -2.44 12.01
N GLU A 110 -4.05 -1.19 11.67
CA GLU A 110 -3.67 -0.80 10.31
C GLU A 110 -2.70 0.39 10.23
N ASP A 111 -2.96 1.49 10.96
CA ASP A 111 -2.23 2.74 10.76
C ASP A 111 -1.04 2.92 11.73
N SER A 112 -0.09 1.99 11.70
CA SER A 112 1.14 2.08 12.52
C SER A 112 2.00 3.32 12.25
N ARG A 113 1.69 4.06 11.19
CA ARG A 113 2.41 5.26 10.77
C ARG A 113 1.71 6.57 11.15
N PHE A 114 0.66 6.52 11.98
CA PHE A 114 -0.11 7.71 12.34
C PHE A 114 0.77 8.87 12.80
N TYR A 115 1.56 8.70 13.86
CA TYR A 115 2.45 9.76 14.36
C TYR A 115 3.64 10.05 13.44
N GLN A 116 4.19 9.03 12.80
CA GLN A 116 5.29 9.20 11.87
C GLN A 116 4.91 10.09 10.69
N ARG A 117 3.69 9.99 10.20
CA ARG A 117 3.14 10.85 9.13
C ARG A 117 3.23 12.33 9.51
N TRP A 118 2.82 12.70 10.71
CA TRP A 118 2.89 14.08 11.21
C TRP A 118 4.33 14.55 11.41
N ASN A 119 5.21 13.68 11.89
CA ASN A 119 6.63 14.00 12.04
C ASN A 119 7.28 14.31 10.69
N VAL A 120 7.05 13.47 9.67
CA VAL A 120 7.61 13.71 8.31
C VAL A 120 6.96 14.94 7.66
N LEU A 121 5.68 15.18 7.87
CA LEU A 121 5.01 16.39 7.39
C LEU A 121 5.65 17.65 7.96
N ARG A 122 6.01 17.65 9.26
CA ARG A 122 6.78 18.74 9.88
C ARG A 122 8.15 18.93 9.20
N VAL A 123 8.85 17.82 8.89
CA VAL A 123 10.13 17.88 8.15
C VAL A 123 9.94 18.51 6.77
N CYS A 124 8.89 18.12 6.02
CA CYS A 124 8.57 18.74 4.73
C CYS A 124 8.34 20.24 4.86
N ASN A 125 7.58 20.68 5.88
CA ASN A 125 7.36 22.12 6.13
C ASN A 125 8.67 22.86 6.46
N ARG A 126 9.60 22.25 7.19
CA ARG A 126 10.92 22.82 7.48
C ARG A 126 11.77 22.97 6.22
N ILE A 127 11.80 21.93 5.37
CA ILE A 127 12.49 22.00 4.07
C ILE A 127 11.89 23.13 3.23
N LEU A 128 10.57 23.20 3.07
CA LEU A 128 9.90 24.25 2.31
C LEU A 128 10.17 25.67 2.85
N LYS A 129 10.37 25.81 4.16
CA LYS A 129 10.67 27.09 4.82
C LYS A 129 12.13 27.52 4.62
N ARG A 130 13.08 26.56 4.67
CA ARG A 130 14.51 26.87 4.85
C ARG A 130 15.44 26.40 3.73
N VAL A 131 14.97 25.61 2.75
CA VAL A 131 15.84 25.05 1.70
C VAL A 131 16.60 26.11 0.89
N HIS A 132 16.07 27.34 0.82
CA HIS A 132 16.72 28.48 0.14
C HIS A 132 18.01 28.96 0.84
N GLU A 133 18.23 28.58 2.11
CA GLU A 133 19.44 28.89 2.88
C GLU A 133 20.60 27.95 2.54
N VAL A 134 20.31 26.77 1.91
CA VAL A 134 21.35 25.77 1.59
C VAL A 134 22.31 26.33 0.55
N PRO A 135 23.63 26.27 0.81
CA PRO A 135 24.64 26.80 -0.10
C PRO A 135 24.59 26.15 -1.50
N TYR A 136 24.85 26.99 -2.50
CA TYR A 136 24.97 26.52 -3.89
C TYR A 136 26.16 25.56 -4.02
N ASP A 137 25.94 24.47 -4.77
CA ASP A 137 26.95 23.48 -5.14
C ASP A 137 26.93 23.25 -6.65
N ALA A 138 28.06 23.48 -7.31
CA ALA A 138 28.20 23.29 -8.75
C ALA A 138 28.01 21.82 -9.18
N GLY A 139 28.20 20.85 -8.29
CA GLY A 139 27.97 19.42 -8.51
C GLY A 139 26.47 19.05 -8.53
N ASP A 140 25.60 19.86 -7.91
CA ASP A 140 24.13 19.68 -7.92
C ASP A 140 23.45 21.07 -7.87
N PRO A 141 23.51 21.86 -8.95
CA PRO A 141 23.05 23.24 -8.98
C PRO A 141 21.55 23.39 -8.75
N ASP A 142 20.76 22.35 -9.04
CA ASP A 142 19.30 22.33 -8.91
C ASP A 142 18.80 21.80 -7.55
N PHE A 143 19.67 21.57 -6.59
CA PHE A 143 19.30 20.99 -5.30
C PHE A 143 18.11 21.68 -4.64
N ASN A 144 18.18 23.01 -4.45
CA ASN A 144 17.15 23.76 -3.73
C ASN A 144 15.80 23.65 -4.46
N LYS A 145 15.81 23.69 -5.79
CA LYS A 145 14.63 23.50 -6.64
C LYS A 145 14.06 22.08 -6.48
N ARG A 146 14.92 21.07 -6.61
CA ARG A 146 14.56 19.66 -6.49
C ARG A 146 14.02 19.36 -5.10
N ALA A 147 14.70 19.75 -4.04
CA ALA A 147 14.29 19.53 -2.66
C ALA A 147 12.93 20.17 -2.33
N THR A 148 12.66 21.36 -2.91
CA THR A 148 11.35 22.00 -2.82
C THR A 148 10.25 21.13 -3.47
N GLY A 149 10.49 20.63 -4.67
CA GLY A 149 9.54 19.78 -5.38
C GLY A 149 9.29 18.44 -4.66
N GLU A 150 10.35 17.79 -4.17
CA GLU A 150 10.27 16.56 -3.40
C GLU A 150 9.51 16.74 -2.08
N ALA A 151 9.71 17.88 -1.40
CA ALA A 151 8.98 18.20 -0.16
C ALA A 151 7.48 18.46 -0.41
N TYR A 152 7.11 19.13 -1.51
CA TYR A 152 5.71 19.26 -1.92
C TYR A 152 5.09 17.91 -2.22
N PHE A 153 5.76 17.07 -3.02
CA PHE A 153 5.28 15.72 -3.32
C PHE A 153 5.05 14.90 -2.06
N MET A 154 6.04 14.85 -1.16
CA MET A 154 5.93 14.07 0.06
C MET A 154 4.83 14.60 0.99
N ARG A 155 4.67 15.91 1.09
CA ARG A 155 3.59 16.51 1.88
C ARG A 155 2.21 16.15 1.31
N ALA A 156 2.04 16.20 -0.01
CA ALA A 156 0.82 15.74 -0.69
C ALA A 156 0.53 14.26 -0.38
N MET A 157 1.55 13.39 -0.47
CA MET A 157 1.43 11.96 -0.18
C MET A 157 0.98 11.71 1.27
N LEU A 158 1.60 12.40 2.24
CA LEU A 158 1.28 12.22 3.67
C LEU A 158 -0.13 12.73 4.02
N LEU A 159 -0.52 13.89 3.47
CA LEU A 159 -1.89 14.39 3.63
C LEU A 159 -2.90 13.42 2.98
N TRP A 160 -2.57 12.87 1.82
CA TRP A 160 -3.39 11.88 1.15
C TRP A 160 -3.54 10.60 1.99
N GLU A 161 -2.45 10.06 2.56
CA GLU A 161 -2.51 8.88 3.43
C GLU A 161 -3.46 9.08 4.63
N GLY A 162 -3.52 10.27 5.21
CA GLY A 162 -4.49 10.59 6.25
C GLY A 162 -5.90 10.74 5.71
N THR A 163 -6.06 11.45 4.58
CA THR A 163 -7.38 11.83 4.04
C THR A 163 -8.21 10.62 3.60
N TYR A 164 -7.63 9.65 2.89
CA TYR A 164 -8.43 8.50 2.46
C TYR A 164 -8.76 7.51 3.60
N ARG A 165 -8.01 7.57 4.73
CA ARG A 165 -8.30 6.77 5.94
C ARG A 165 -9.38 7.40 6.81
N TYR A 166 -9.28 8.70 7.04
CA TYR A 166 -10.04 9.40 8.08
C TYR A 166 -11.09 10.38 7.55
N GLY A 167 -11.11 10.66 6.25
CA GLY A 167 -11.83 11.80 5.70
C GLY A 167 -11.04 13.09 5.89
N GLY A 168 -11.68 14.18 6.28
CA GLY A 168 -11.01 15.44 6.60
C GLY A 168 -10.06 15.29 7.78
N ILE A 169 -8.89 15.91 7.69
CA ILE A 169 -7.83 15.93 8.71
C ILE A 169 -7.32 17.36 8.90
N PRO A 170 -6.59 17.67 9.98
CA PRO A 170 -5.91 18.96 10.09
C PRO A 170 -4.92 19.19 8.95
N ILE A 171 -4.94 20.37 8.33
CA ILE A 171 -3.99 20.78 7.28
C ILE A 171 -2.96 21.71 7.91
N ILE A 172 -1.77 21.17 8.21
CA ILE A 172 -0.67 21.93 8.82
C ILE A 172 0.39 22.21 7.77
N ARG A 173 0.50 23.49 7.35
CA ARG A 173 1.43 23.94 6.30
C ARG A 173 2.60 24.77 6.81
N THR A 174 2.69 24.97 8.11
CA THR A 174 3.75 25.72 8.78
C THR A 174 4.51 24.85 9.76
N VAL A 175 5.69 25.30 10.14
CA VAL A 175 6.42 24.71 11.26
C VAL A 175 5.82 25.26 12.55
N LEU A 176 5.19 24.37 13.33
CA LEU A 176 4.63 24.74 14.62
C LEU A 176 5.75 24.87 15.66
N ASP A 177 5.66 25.90 16.49
CA ASP A 177 6.50 26.04 17.67
C ASP A 177 6.06 25.04 18.75
N ALA A 178 6.98 24.57 19.57
CA ALA A 178 6.67 23.70 20.71
C ALA A 178 5.78 24.39 21.76
N ALA A 179 5.80 25.73 21.78
CA ALA A 179 4.93 26.56 22.64
C ALA A 179 3.61 26.95 21.97
N ASP A 180 3.34 26.46 20.75
CA ASP A 180 2.06 26.73 20.06
C ASP A 180 0.98 25.78 20.59
N PHE A 181 0.09 26.33 21.39
CA PHE A 181 -1.10 25.64 21.94
C PHE A 181 -2.37 25.88 21.11
N SER A 182 -2.23 26.38 19.87
CA SER A 182 -3.35 26.61 18.97
C SER A 182 -4.08 25.30 18.67
N THR A 183 -5.38 25.39 18.47
CA THR A 183 -6.19 24.23 18.07
C THR A 183 -6.12 24.06 16.57
N TYR A 184 -5.95 22.80 16.14
CA TYR A 184 -5.93 22.42 14.73
C TYR A 184 -7.07 21.42 14.47
N PRO A 185 -8.32 21.88 14.32
CA PRO A 185 -9.46 21.01 14.05
C PRO A 185 -9.32 20.34 12.67
N ARG A 186 -10.14 19.34 12.44
CA ARG A 186 -10.25 18.73 11.11
C ARG A 186 -10.74 19.76 10.10
N ASN A 187 -10.09 19.81 8.96
CA ASN A 187 -10.59 20.49 7.76
C ASN A 187 -11.65 19.62 7.08
N THR A 188 -12.47 20.21 6.21
CA THR A 188 -13.42 19.43 5.41
C THR A 188 -12.68 18.49 4.45
N PHE A 189 -13.33 17.42 4.03
CA PHE A 189 -12.78 16.51 3.01
C PHE A 189 -12.39 17.28 1.74
N ALA A 190 -13.24 18.19 1.27
CA ALA A 190 -12.98 19.04 0.11
C ALA A 190 -11.70 19.88 0.28
N GLN A 191 -11.54 20.55 1.43
CA GLN A 191 -10.33 21.34 1.72
C GLN A 191 -9.06 20.48 1.74
N CYS A 192 -9.15 19.24 2.24
CA CYS A 192 -8.03 18.30 2.20
C CYS A 192 -7.66 17.92 0.77
N ILE A 193 -8.64 17.60 -0.08
CA ILE A 193 -8.41 17.29 -1.50
C ILE A 193 -7.76 18.48 -2.20
N ASP A 194 -8.31 19.68 -2.06
CA ASP A 194 -7.75 20.91 -2.68
C ASP A 194 -6.30 21.15 -2.23
N SER A 195 -6.03 20.97 -0.94
CA SER A 195 -4.68 21.12 -0.37
C SER A 195 -3.68 20.16 -0.97
N ILE A 196 -4.07 18.89 -1.14
CA ILE A 196 -3.25 17.84 -1.74
C ILE A 196 -2.98 18.14 -3.22
N LEU A 197 -4.01 18.54 -3.97
CA LEU A 197 -3.88 18.85 -5.40
C LEU A 197 -2.95 20.03 -5.64
N VAL A 198 -3.02 21.08 -4.80
CA VAL A 198 -2.09 22.24 -4.88
C VAL A 198 -0.64 21.79 -4.70
N ASP A 199 -0.37 20.87 -3.78
CA ASP A 199 0.99 20.37 -3.56
C ASP A 199 1.44 19.41 -4.69
N CYS A 200 0.54 18.60 -5.25
CA CYS A 200 0.82 17.79 -6.45
C CYS A 200 1.20 18.70 -7.64
N ASP A 201 0.43 19.75 -7.89
CA ASP A 201 0.66 20.67 -9.00
C ASP A 201 1.99 21.43 -8.83
N ARG A 202 2.31 21.89 -7.63
CA ARG A 202 3.61 22.53 -7.33
C ARG A 202 4.77 21.56 -7.54
N ALA A 203 4.65 20.33 -7.06
CA ALA A 203 5.65 19.30 -7.29
C ALA A 203 5.83 19.03 -8.79
N ALA A 204 4.74 18.87 -9.54
CA ALA A 204 4.77 18.60 -10.97
C ALA A 204 5.37 19.75 -11.80
N GLN A 205 5.24 21.01 -11.36
CA GLN A 205 5.86 22.16 -12.01
C GLN A 205 7.37 22.25 -11.80
N ILE A 206 7.89 21.65 -10.73
CA ILE A 206 9.28 21.80 -10.29
C ILE A 206 10.12 20.58 -10.67
N LEU A 207 9.57 19.37 -10.49
CA LEU A 207 10.31 18.11 -10.64
C LEU A 207 10.52 17.73 -12.11
N PRO A 208 11.63 17.04 -12.44
CA PRO A 208 11.86 16.50 -13.78
C PRO A 208 10.95 15.28 -14.03
N ASP A 209 10.77 14.92 -15.30
CA ASP A 209 10.02 13.73 -15.69
C ASP A 209 10.73 12.44 -15.27
N TYR A 210 12.06 12.45 -15.31
CA TYR A 210 12.92 11.32 -14.98
C TYR A 210 14.29 11.81 -14.50
N TYR A 211 14.99 11.00 -13.69
CA TYR A 211 16.37 11.25 -13.28
C TYR A 211 17.33 10.34 -14.05
N THR A 212 18.28 10.92 -14.77
CA THR A 212 19.36 10.20 -15.45
C THR A 212 20.56 9.92 -14.55
N ASP A 213 20.63 10.58 -13.39
CA ASP A 213 21.63 10.36 -12.35
C ASP A 213 21.20 9.18 -11.46
N ASP A 214 21.94 8.09 -11.51
CA ASP A 214 21.65 6.84 -10.78
C ASP A 214 21.53 7.07 -9.26
N THR A 215 22.17 8.09 -8.71
CA THR A 215 22.07 8.44 -7.28
C THR A 215 20.72 9.05 -6.92
N LYS A 216 19.94 9.48 -7.91
CA LYS A 216 18.63 10.11 -7.77
C LYS A 216 17.47 9.22 -8.25
N VAL A 217 17.77 8.08 -8.89
CA VAL A 217 16.74 7.12 -9.32
C VAL A 217 15.92 6.62 -8.14
N GLY A 218 14.60 6.73 -8.25
CA GLY A 218 13.63 6.39 -7.19
C GLY A 218 13.20 7.56 -6.32
N ARG A 219 13.70 8.78 -6.57
CA ARG A 219 13.12 10.01 -6.02
C ARG A 219 11.85 10.39 -6.75
N ALA A 220 11.04 11.24 -6.12
CA ALA A 220 9.82 11.75 -6.73
C ALA A 220 10.12 12.52 -8.02
N THR A 221 9.36 12.22 -9.05
CA THR A 221 9.41 12.86 -10.36
C THR A 221 8.11 13.63 -10.63
N ARG A 222 8.07 14.43 -11.70
CA ARG A 222 6.83 15.02 -12.18
C ARG A 222 5.78 13.95 -12.44
N ILE A 223 6.16 12.84 -13.02
CA ILE A 223 5.24 11.72 -13.31
C ILE A 223 4.68 11.12 -12.01
N ALA A 224 5.48 10.99 -10.96
CA ALA A 224 5.00 10.52 -9.65
C ALA A 224 3.97 11.50 -9.03
N ALA A 225 4.19 12.82 -9.16
CA ALA A 225 3.25 13.82 -8.68
C ALA A 225 1.92 13.79 -9.45
N LEU A 226 1.97 13.60 -10.77
CA LEU A 226 0.77 13.44 -11.61
C LEU A 226 0.05 12.11 -11.33
N ALA A 227 0.77 11.03 -11.05
CA ALA A 227 0.19 9.75 -10.66
C ALA A 227 -0.54 9.84 -9.32
N LEU A 228 0.03 10.54 -8.33
CA LEU A 228 -0.64 10.84 -7.07
C LEU A 228 -1.92 11.66 -7.30
N LYS A 229 -1.85 12.72 -8.11
CA LYS A 229 -3.00 13.56 -8.48
C LYS A 229 -4.13 12.73 -9.11
N SER A 230 -3.78 11.81 -10.03
CA SER A 230 -4.72 10.86 -10.64
C SER A 230 -5.45 10.01 -9.58
N ARG A 231 -4.70 9.37 -8.67
CA ARG A 231 -5.25 8.53 -7.61
C ARG A 231 -6.15 9.32 -6.66
N VAL A 232 -5.73 10.50 -6.24
CA VAL A 232 -6.50 11.39 -5.35
C VAL A 232 -7.84 11.75 -5.97
N LEU A 233 -7.85 12.17 -7.24
CA LEU A 233 -9.07 12.56 -7.94
C LEU A 233 -10.00 11.36 -8.22
N LEU A 234 -9.45 10.19 -8.52
CA LEU A 234 -10.24 8.96 -8.69
C LEU A 234 -11.00 8.60 -7.40
N TYR A 235 -10.32 8.67 -6.26
CA TYR A 235 -10.94 8.39 -4.97
C TYR A 235 -11.97 9.48 -4.61
N ALA A 236 -11.63 10.75 -4.81
CA ALA A 236 -12.52 11.87 -4.58
C ALA A 236 -13.82 11.76 -5.41
N ALA A 237 -13.74 11.24 -6.63
CA ALA A 237 -14.90 10.98 -7.49
C ALA A 237 -15.71 9.74 -7.08
N SER A 238 -15.13 8.84 -6.25
CA SER A 238 -15.74 7.53 -5.92
C SER A 238 -16.93 7.63 -4.95
N PRO A 239 -17.85 6.65 -4.95
CA PRO A 239 -19.11 6.69 -4.19
C PRO A 239 -19.01 6.95 -2.69
N LEU A 240 -17.91 6.58 -2.03
CA LEU A 240 -17.70 6.86 -0.60
C LEU A 240 -17.64 8.35 -0.30
N PHE A 241 -17.06 9.14 -1.21
CA PHE A 241 -16.79 10.56 -0.99
C PHE A 241 -17.64 11.48 -1.84
N ASN A 242 -17.93 11.09 -3.08
CA ASN A 242 -18.75 11.88 -4.03
C ASN A 242 -20.22 11.52 -3.88
N THR A 243 -20.84 11.99 -2.81
CA THR A 243 -22.21 11.63 -2.45
C THR A 243 -22.87 12.72 -1.61
N SER A 244 -24.19 12.81 -1.69
CA SER A 244 -25.05 13.57 -0.76
C SER A 244 -25.46 12.77 0.48
N THR A 245 -25.22 11.45 0.48
CA THR A 245 -25.59 10.56 1.58
C THR A 245 -24.32 9.88 2.10
N PRO A 246 -23.76 10.32 3.23
CA PRO A 246 -22.57 9.71 3.79
C PRO A 246 -22.81 8.25 4.20
N TYR A 247 -21.72 7.48 4.37
CA TYR A 247 -21.79 6.07 4.75
C TYR A 247 -22.51 5.82 6.10
N LEU A 248 -22.46 6.81 7.00
CA LEU A 248 -23.25 6.89 8.24
C LEU A 248 -23.68 8.34 8.47
N PRO A 249 -24.84 8.59 9.14
CA PRO A 249 -25.23 9.95 9.53
C PRO A 249 -24.16 10.63 10.39
N PHE A 250 -23.88 11.90 10.07
CA PHE A 250 -22.92 12.72 10.82
C PHE A 250 -23.41 14.16 10.92
N PRO A 251 -24.57 14.40 11.60
CA PRO A 251 -25.34 15.64 11.51
C PRO A 251 -24.50 16.90 11.75
N GLY A 252 -24.43 17.78 10.74
CA GLY A 252 -23.69 19.03 10.78
C GLY A 252 -22.17 18.90 10.56
N HIS A 253 -21.69 17.68 10.24
CA HIS A 253 -20.27 17.39 10.03
C HIS A 253 -20.03 16.46 8.82
N GLU A 254 -21.02 16.31 7.94
CA GLU A 254 -20.94 15.43 6.77
C GLU A 254 -19.78 15.83 5.84
N ASP A 255 -19.46 17.11 5.79
CA ASP A 255 -18.36 17.67 5.03
C ASP A 255 -16.95 17.22 5.49
N LEU A 256 -16.85 16.62 6.69
CA LEU A 256 -15.61 15.98 7.16
C LEU A 256 -15.39 14.61 6.52
N ILE A 257 -16.43 13.95 5.98
CA ILE A 257 -16.33 12.57 5.51
C ILE A 257 -16.74 12.37 4.04
N CYS A 258 -17.33 13.38 3.41
CA CYS A 258 -17.67 13.38 1.99
C CYS A 258 -17.85 14.81 1.47
N PHE A 259 -18.15 14.97 0.16
CA PHE A 259 -18.44 16.28 -0.42
C PHE A 259 -19.82 16.85 -0.05
N GLY A 260 -20.73 16.03 0.48
CA GLY A 260 -22.12 16.42 0.80
C GLY A 260 -23.02 16.58 -0.42
N ASN A 261 -22.51 16.36 -1.63
CA ASN A 261 -23.26 16.33 -2.89
C ASN A 261 -22.59 15.37 -3.88
N TYR A 262 -23.37 14.92 -4.87
CA TYR A 262 -22.80 14.19 -6.01
C TYR A 262 -22.46 15.17 -7.13
N ASP A 263 -21.23 15.12 -7.61
CA ASP A 263 -20.73 15.89 -8.74
C ASP A 263 -20.12 14.96 -9.80
N LYS A 264 -20.81 14.81 -10.94
CA LYS A 264 -20.35 13.99 -12.07
C LYS A 264 -19.01 14.48 -12.64
N GLU A 265 -18.74 15.79 -12.57
CA GLU A 265 -17.53 16.41 -13.10
C GLU A 265 -16.25 15.97 -12.36
N LEU A 266 -16.35 15.45 -11.14
CA LEU A 266 -15.19 14.87 -10.45
C LEU A 266 -14.61 13.67 -11.21
N TRP A 267 -15.45 12.86 -11.85
CA TRP A 267 -14.99 11.77 -12.71
C TRP A 267 -14.25 12.27 -13.95
N LYS A 268 -14.74 13.38 -14.54
CA LYS A 268 -14.04 14.04 -15.64
C LYS A 268 -12.68 14.56 -15.21
N LYS A 269 -12.60 15.24 -14.06
CA LYS A 269 -11.33 15.72 -13.49
C LYS A 269 -10.35 14.55 -13.25
N ALA A 270 -10.85 13.41 -12.76
CA ALA A 270 -10.04 12.22 -12.56
C ALA A 270 -9.52 11.67 -13.91
N ALA A 271 -10.38 11.60 -14.94
CA ALA A 271 -9.97 11.15 -16.28
C ALA A 271 -8.93 12.10 -16.90
N ASP A 272 -9.15 13.41 -16.82
CA ASP A 272 -8.25 14.42 -17.40
C ASP A 272 -6.87 14.40 -16.72
N ALA A 273 -6.82 14.33 -15.39
CA ALA A 273 -5.56 14.24 -14.64
C ALA A 273 -4.81 12.92 -14.93
N THR A 274 -5.55 11.83 -15.07
CA THR A 274 -4.95 10.53 -15.39
C THR A 274 -4.39 10.51 -16.81
N ARG A 275 -5.12 11.10 -17.77
CA ARG A 275 -4.65 11.26 -19.15
C ARG A 275 -3.40 12.13 -19.23
N GLU A 276 -3.35 13.22 -18.44
CA GLU A 276 -2.17 14.07 -18.30
C GLU A 276 -0.97 13.24 -17.80
N ALA A 277 -1.15 12.42 -16.78
CA ALA A 277 -0.09 11.57 -16.23
C ALA A 277 0.42 10.54 -17.25
N ILE A 278 -0.48 9.84 -17.96
CA ILE A 278 -0.13 8.86 -19.01
C ILE A 278 0.62 9.54 -20.15
N ASN A 279 0.13 10.67 -20.64
CA ASN A 279 0.75 11.41 -21.75
C ASN A 279 2.14 11.90 -21.38
N ALA A 280 2.31 12.46 -20.19
CA ALA A 280 3.61 12.92 -19.69
C ALA A 280 4.59 11.75 -19.53
N ALA A 281 4.14 10.63 -18.94
CA ALA A 281 4.94 9.42 -18.78
C ALA A 281 5.40 8.86 -20.12
N THR A 282 4.49 8.73 -21.07
CA THR A 282 4.80 8.22 -22.42
C THR A 282 5.72 9.16 -23.19
N ALA A 283 5.48 10.48 -23.12
CA ALA A 283 6.30 11.48 -23.82
C ALA A 283 7.73 11.54 -23.28
N SER A 284 7.95 11.19 -22.01
CA SER A 284 9.30 11.12 -21.42
C SER A 284 10.17 10.01 -22.04
N GLY A 285 9.56 8.99 -22.64
CA GLY A 285 10.25 7.81 -23.20
C GLY A 285 10.82 6.84 -22.14
N HIS A 286 10.58 7.08 -20.85
CA HIS A 286 11.12 6.27 -19.75
C HIS A 286 10.09 5.37 -19.09
N TYR A 287 8.79 5.62 -19.29
CA TYR A 287 7.73 4.85 -18.65
C TYR A 287 6.78 4.23 -19.68
N GLY A 288 6.36 3.01 -19.42
CA GLY A 288 5.42 2.25 -20.25
C GLY A 288 4.97 0.99 -19.53
N LEU A 289 4.11 0.19 -20.15
CA LEU A 289 3.86 -1.16 -19.70
C LEU A 289 5.05 -2.05 -20.08
N LEU A 290 5.48 -2.90 -19.14
CA LEU A 290 6.52 -3.88 -19.41
C LEU A 290 5.97 -4.93 -20.39
N ASN A 291 6.50 -5.00 -21.58
CA ASN A 291 6.01 -5.86 -22.65
C ASN A 291 7.17 -6.39 -23.50
N THR A 292 7.67 -7.58 -23.16
CA THR A 292 8.72 -8.30 -23.88
C THR A 292 8.14 -9.32 -24.88
N GLY A 293 6.83 -9.50 -24.88
CA GLY A 293 6.11 -10.52 -25.64
C GLY A 293 5.94 -11.85 -24.90
N ASN A 294 6.33 -11.92 -23.63
CA ASN A 294 6.06 -13.04 -22.73
C ASN A 294 5.19 -12.58 -21.55
N PRO A 295 3.86 -12.66 -21.64
CA PRO A 295 2.94 -12.09 -20.65
C PRO A 295 3.15 -12.60 -19.22
N GLU A 296 3.48 -13.88 -19.04
CA GLU A 296 3.74 -14.45 -17.71
C GLU A 296 5.00 -13.81 -17.11
N GLN A 297 6.07 -13.69 -17.86
CA GLN A 297 7.33 -13.11 -17.42
C GLN A 297 7.20 -11.60 -17.23
N ASP A 298 6.49 -10.91 -18.12
CA ASP A 298 6.29 -9.46 -18.02
C ASP A 298 5.56 -9.09 -16.75
N TYR A 299 4.51 -9.83 -16.37
CA TYR A 299 3.80 -9.57 -15.12
C TYR A 299 4.66 -9.88 -13.88
N GLU A 300 5.44 -10.97 -13.90
CA GLU A 300 6.38 -11.29 -12.82
C GLU A 300 7.45 -10.19 -12.67
N ASN A 301 8.02 -9.73 -13.78
CA ASN A 301 9.10 -8.75 -13.79
C ASN A 301 8.66 -7.37 -13.29
N VAL A 302 7.37 -7.03 -13.36
CA VAL A 302 6.86 -5.78 -12.76
C VAL A 302 7.30 -5.62 -11.30
N TRP A 303 7.28 -6.70 -10.53
CA TRP A 303 7.61 -6.67 -9.11
C TRP A 303 8.93 -7.38 -8.76
N ALA A 304 9.46 -8.24 -9.63
CA ALA A 304 10.70 -8.97 -9.42
C ALA A 304 11.95 -8.25 -9.95
N GLU A 305 11.81 -7.37 -10.95
CA GLU A 305 12.90 -6.58 -11.51
C GLU A 305 12.83 -5.13 -11.04
N PRO A 306 13.82 -4.65 -10.25
CA PRO A 306 13.86 -3.28 -9.80
C PRO A 306 13.98 -2.27 -10.96
N ASP A 307 13.40 -1.07 -10.76
CA ASP A 307 13.56 0.07 -11.68
C ASP A 307 13.17 -0.21 -13.14
N ASN A 308 12.25 -1.17 -13.38
CA ASN A 308 11.74 -1.41 -14.73
C ASN A 308 10.84 -0.25 -15.21
N VAL A 309 10.58 -0.21 -16.52
CA VAL A 309 9.84 0.87 -17.19
C VAL A 309 8.40 1.07 -16.69
N GLU A 310 7.81 0.09 -16.03
CA GLU A 310 6.44 0.19 -15.51
C GLU A 310 6.37 0.90 -14.16
N ILE A 311 7.44 0.86 -13.36
CA ILE A 311 7.49 1.46 -12.02
C ILE A 311 7.70 2.97 -12.11
N ILE A 312 6.72 3.74 -11.63
CA ILE A 312 6.80 5.20 -11.53
C ILE A 312 7.48 5.61 -10.22
N LEU A 313 7.09 4.97 -9.12
CA LEU A 313 7.68 5.21 -7.80
C LEU A 313 7.58 3.96 -6.94
N ALA A 314 8.67 3.61 -6.26
CA ALA A 314 8.70 2.50 -5.32
C ALA A 314 9.48 2.85 -4.04
N ASN A 315 9.11 2.21 -2.93
CA ASN A 315 9.89 2.21 -1.71
C ASN A 315 10.95 1.10 -1.77
N LYS A 316 12.21 1.51 -1.77
CA LYS A 316 13.38 0.64 -2.03
C LYS A 316 14.05 0.11 -0.76
N LYS A 317 13.35 0.13 0.38
CA LYS A 317 13.88 -0.24 1.71
C LYS A 317 14.50 -1.65 1.74
N TYR A 318 13.99 -2.58 0.93
CA TYR A 318 14.41 -3.99 0.95
C TYR A 318 15.26 -4.42 -0.25
N ARG A 319 16.06 -3.51 -0.78
CA ARG A 319 17.07 -3.86 -1.79
C ARG A 319 18.29 -4.54 -1.17
N ASN A 320 18.84 -5.51 -1.90
CA ASN A 320 19.97 -6.34 -1.47
C ASN A 320 19.76 -6.96 -0.07
N PHE A 321 18.53 -7.38 0.21
CA PHE A 321 18.14 -7.88 1.51
C PHE A 321 18.32 -9.40 1.56
N LYS A 322 18.87 -9.91 2.66
CA LYS A 322 19.01 -11.36 2.83
C LYS A 322 17.64 -12.00 2.89
N VAL A 323 17.42 -13.05 2.11
CA VAL A 323 16.14 -13.79 2.05
C VAL A 323 15.62 -14.15 3.44
N SER A 324 16.52 -14.54 4.37
CA SER A 324 16.14 -14.88 5.75
C SER A 324 15.58 -13.72 6.59
N ARG A 325 15.62 -12.48 6.07
CA ARG A 325 15.17 -11.26 6.75
C ARG A 325 14.14 -10.45 5.95
N LEU A 326 13.71 -10.95 4.79
CA LEU A 326 12.65 -10.30 4.04
C LEU A 326 11.38 -10.24 4.89
N PRO A 327 10.64 -9.10 4.88
CA PRO A 327 9.39 -8.99 5.62
C PRO A 327 8.39 -10.09 5.24
N MET A 328 8.42 -10.52 3.98
CA MET A 328 7.57 -11.60 3.46
C MET A 328 8.01 -13.00 3.91
N VAL A 329 9.17 -13.14 4.51
CA VAL A 329 9.66 -14.42 5.06
C VAL A 329 8.73 -14.91 6.19
N ALA A 330 8.14 -14.01 6.94
CA ALA A 330 7.12 -14.37 7.91
C ALA A 330 5.81 -14.83 7.25
N ASN A 331 5.60 -14.49 5.98
CA ASN A 331 4.46 -14.91 5.16
C ASN A 331 4.77 -16.13 4.28
N LEU A 332 6.00 -16.66 4.35
CA LEU A 332 6.37 -17.85 3.59
C LEU A 332 6.03 -19.11 4.38
N PRO A 333 5.43 -20.12 3.77
CA PRO A 333 5.18 -21.39 4.42
C PRO A 333 6.50 -22.02 4.89
N MET A 334 6.46 -22.78 5.98
CA MET A 334 7.63 -23.41 6.62
C MET A 334 8.52 -24.16 5.63
N TRP A 335 7.91 -24.91 4.69
CA TRP A 335 8.61 -25.68 3.68
C TRP A 335 9.37 -24.80 2.66
N ALA A 336 8.91 -23.56 2.45
CA ALA A 336 9.55 -22.63 1.51
C ALA A 336 10.84 -22.01 2.09
N MET A 337 11.10 -22.16 3.39
CA MET A 337 12.23 -21.52 4.07
C MET A 337 13.11 -22.49 4.86
N ASN A 338 12.76 -23.76 4.90
CA ASN A 338 13.43 -24.78 5.73
C ASN A 338 13.66 -24.29 7.18
N LYS A 339 12.64 -23.68 7.79
CA LYS A 339 12.68 -23.10 9.14
C LYS A 339 11.58 -23.64 10.03
N SER A 340 11.93 -23.82 11.32
CA SER A 340 11.06 -24.28 12.40
C SER A 340 10.22 -23.17 13.07
N TRP A 341 10.06 -22.01 12.45
CA TRP A 341 9.33 -20.87 13.03
C TRP A 341 7.99 -20.67 12.30
N GLY A 342 6.96 -21.19 12.91
CA GLY A 342 5.56 -20.87 12.62
C GLY A 342 5.08 -21.27 11.22
N ASP A 343 3.82 -21.56 11.13
CA ASP A 343 3.12 -21.68 9.86
C ASP A 343 2.96 -20.29 9.27
N GLY A 344 3.88 -19.85 8.41
CA GLY A 344 3.81 -18.56 7.71
C GLY A 344 3.03 -18.68 6.40
N GLY A 345 2.53 -17.56 5.90
CA GLY A 345 1.91 -17.44 4.59
C GLY A 345 0.60 -16.67 4.61
N LEU A 346 0.24 -16.14 3.44
CA LEU A 346 -1.09 -15.63 3.16
C LEU A 346 -1.83 -16.65 2.32
N TYR A 347 -2.96 -17.07 2.81
CA TYR A 347 -3.86 -17.96 2.09
C TYR A 347 -4.77 -17.14 1.20
N VAL A 348 -4.53 -17.20 -0.10
CA VAL A 348 -5.40 -16.55 -1.11
C VAL A 348 -6.77 -17.21 -1.05
N THR A 349 -7.82 -16.42 -0.87
CA THR A 349 -9.19 -16.95 -0.76
C THR A 349 -9.66 -17.54 -2.09
N PHE A 350 -10.52 -18.54 -2.03
CA PHE A 350 -11.16 -19.02 -3.25
C PHE A 350 -12.10 -17.97 -3.86
N ASN A 351 -12.66 -17.06 -3.03
CA ASN A 351 -13.42 -15.92 -3.50
C ASN A 351 -12.58 -15.07 -4.48
N PHE A 352 -11.32 -14.80 -4.14
CA PHE A 352 -10.41 -14.04 -4.99
C PHE A 352 -9.94 -14.84 -6.21
N VAL A 353 -9.64 -16.14 -6.05
CA VAL A 353 -9.25 -17.00 -7.17
C VAL A 353 -10.30 -17.03 -8.27
N LYS A 354 -11.59 -16.88 -7.93
CA LYS A 354 -12.69 -16.81 -8.92
C LYS A 354 -12.66 -15.55 -9.79
N PHE A 355 -11.86 -14.52 -9.45
CA PHE A 355 -11.69 -13.33 -10.30
C PHE A 355 -10.84 -13.62 -11.54
N TYR A 356 -10.01 -14.65 -11.54
CA TYR A 356 -9.22 -15.00 -12.71
C TYR A 356 -10.10 -15.63 -13.80
N GLU A 357 -10.23 -14.91 -14.92
CA GLU A 357 -10.90 -15.41 -16.12
C GLU A 357 -10.08 -16.53 -16.78
N LYS A 358 -10.66 -17.24 -17.72
CA LYS A 358 -9.89 -18.11 -18.63
C LYS A 358 -9.11 -17.24 -19.63
N LYS A 359 -8.08 -17.81 -20.25
CA LYS A 359 -7.24 -17.16 -21.29
C LYS A 359 -8.04 -16.62 -22.48
N ASP A 360 -9.24 -17.13 -22.71
CA ASP A 360 -10.16 -16.64 -23.73
C ASP A 360 -11.04 -15.47 -23.26
N GLY A 361 -10.85 -14.97 -22.04
CA GLY A 361 -11.59 -13.85 -21.43
C GLY A 361 -12.99 -14.21 -20.94
N THR A 362 -13.34 -15.49 -20.89
CA THR A 362 -14.59 -15.99 -20.30
C THR A 362 -14.40 -16.38 -18.82
N PRO A 363 -15.45 -16.37 -17.99
CA PRO A 363 -15.38 -16.85 -16.62
C PRO A 363 -14.86 -18.28 -16.54
N ALA A 364 -14.10 -18.61 -15.49
CA ALA A 364 -13.65 -19.95 -15.23
C ALA A 364 -14.82 -20.88 -14.84
N ASP A 365 -14.74 -22.16 -15.24
CA ASP A 365 -15.82 -23.15 -15.08
C ASP A 365 -15.82 -23.79 -13.68
N TRP A 366 -15.89 -22.94 -12.63
CA TRP A 366 -15.95 -23.41 -11.25
C TRP A 366 -17.30 -24.04 -10.93
N ASN A 367 -17.27 -25.24 -10.32
CA ASN A 367 -18.48 -25.91 -9.83
C ASN A 367 -18.55 -25.80 -8.31
N GLU A 368 -19.59 -25.13 -7.81
CA GLU A 368 -19.81 -24.94 -6.35
C GLU A 368 -20.04 -26.27 -5.61
N ALA A 369 -20.49 -27.34 -6.31
CA ALA A 369 -20.61 -28.67 -5.73
C ALA A 369 -19.29 -29.44 -5.71
N GLY A 370 -18.24 -28.93 -6.38
CA GLY A 370 -16.96 -29.57 -6.60
C GLY A 370 -16.85 -30.26 -7.95
N GLY A 371 -15.63 -30.64 -8.32
CA GLY A 371 -15.32 -31.26 -9.62
C GLY A 371 -14.07 -32.14 -9.56
N SER A 372 -13.78 -32.79 -10.70
CA SER A 372 -12.60 -33.66 -10.87
C SER A 372 -11.55 -33.09 -11.84
N ASN A 373 -11.73 -31.84 -12.27
CA ASN A 373 -10.95 -31.18 -13.34
C ASN A 373 -10.14 -29.98 -12.84
N LEU A 374 -9.69 -30.00 -11.57
CA LEU A 374 -9.00 -28.85 -10.98
C LEU A 374 -7.78 -28.39 -11.79
N MET A 375 -6.96 -29.35 -12.25
CA MET A 375 -5.75 -29.04 -13.00
C MET A 375 -6.05 -28.43 -14.38
N GLU A 376 -7.13 -28.87 -15.02
CA GLU A 376 -7.61 -28.29 -16.28
C GLU A 376 -8.05 -26.84 -16.09
N ILE A 377 -8.80 -26.57 -15.02
CA ILE A 377 -9.21 -25.19 -14.68
C ILE A 377 -7.98 -24.32 -14.47
N TYR A 378 -7.03 -24.72 -13.59
CA TYR A 378 -5.81 -23.93 -13.34
C TYR A 378 -5.01 -23.65 -14.62
N ASN A 379 -4.90 -24.61 -15.52
CA ASN A 379 -4.17 -24.45 -16.78
C ASN A 379 -4.88 -23.51 -17.78
N SER A 380 -6.20 -23.35 -17.63
CA SER A 380 -7.01 -22.45 -18.48
C SER A 380 -7.00 -21.02 -18.02
N LEU A 381 -6.63 -20.72 -16.75
CA LEU A 381 -6.74 -19.40 -16.15
C LEU A 381 -5.77 -18.37 -16.79
N ASP A 382 -6.13 -17.11 -16.62
CA ASP A 382 -5.33 -15.91 -16.89
C ASP A 382 -3.85 -16.13 -16.52
N PRO A 383 -2.89 -15.76 -17.40
CA PRO A 383 -1.46 -15.97 -17.15
C PRO A 383 -0.96 -15.40 -15.82
N ARG A 384 -1.57 -14.31 -15.31
CA ARG A 384 -1.21 -13.69 -14.03
C ARG A 384 -1.50 -14.55 -12.80
N PHE A 385 -2.43 -15.52 -12.93
CA PHE A 385 -2.75 -16.46 -11.84
C PHE A 385 -1.52 -17.18 -11.31
N LYS A 386 -0.71 -17.75 -12.21
CA LYS A 386 0.50 -18.51 -11.87
C LYS A 386 1.59 -17.66 -11.20
N GLN A 387 1.58 -16.34 -11.44
CA GLN A 387 2.57 -15.43 -10.89
C GLN A 387 2.12 -14.86 -9.53
N THR A 388 0.81 -14.85 -9.29
CA THR A 388 0.25 -14.32 -8.04
C THR A 388 0.03 -15.40 -7.00
N VAL A 389 -0.37 -16.60 -7.43
CA VAL A 389 -0.86 -17.68 -6.56
C VAL A 389 -0.01 -18.93 -6.71
N ALA A 390 0.45 -19.47 -5.59
CA ALA A 390 1.01 -20.82 -5.50
C ALA A 390 -0.12 -21.81 -5.20
N TYR A 391 -0.24 -22.84 -6.01
CA TYR A 391 -1.30 -23.83 -5.97
C TYR A 391 -0.75 -25.25 -6.19
N HIS A 392 -1.56 -26.29 -5.97
CA HIS A 392 -1.14 -27.66 -6.23
C HIS A 392 -0.72 -27.86 -7.69
N GLY A 393 0.48 -28.39 -7.91
CA GLY A 393 1.05 -28.58 -9.25
C GLY A 393 1.85 -27.40 -9.80
N SER A 394 1.77 -26.20 -9.17
CA SER A 394 2.62 -25.05 -9.56
C SER A 394 4.05 -25.20 -9.03
N SER A 395 4.99 -24.44 -9.61
CA SER A 395 6.31 -24.28 -9.02
C SER A 395 6.32 -23.09 -8.06
N TRP A 396 7.07 -23.21 -6.95
CA TRP A 396 7.32 -22.10 -6.03
C TRP A 396 8.49 -21.23 -6.53
N ASN A 397 9.61 -21.89 -6.83
CA ASN A 397 10.85 -21.28 -7.28
C ASN A 397 11.66 -22.28 -8.12
N ASN A 398 12.93 -21.96 -8.39
CA ASN A 398 13.82 -22.84 -9.15
C ASN A 398 14.22 -24.13 -8.40
N GLU A 399 14.02 -24.20 -7.08
CA GLU A 399 14.35 -25.37 -6.25
C GLU A 399 13.13 -26.24 -5.97
N ILE A 400 11.91 -25.65 -5.86
CA ILE A 400 10.64 -26.34 -5.63
C ILE A 400 9.79 -26.21 -6.88
N THR A 401 9.92 -27.19 -7.78
CA THR A 401 9.29 -27.17 -9.10
C THR A 401 7.88 -27.75 -9.12
N PHE A 402 7.43 -28.39 -8.04
CA PHE A 402 6.09 -28.95 -7.89
C PHE A 402 5.60 -28.81 -6.45
N ILE A 403 4.54 -28.07 -6.24
CA ILE A 403 3.88 -27.92 -4.94
C ILE A 403 2.84 -29.03 -4.78
N ASP A 404 2.95 -29.80 -3.70
CA ASP A 404 2.03 -30.91 -3.39
C ASP A 404 1.18 -30.58 -2.16
N PHE A 405 -0.07 -30.16 -2.39
CA PHE A 405 -1.07 -29.88 -1.37
C PHE A 405 -2.09 -31.00 -1.14
N LEU A 406 -1.90 -32.19 -1.78
CA LEU A 406 -2.75 -33.34 -1.52
C LEU A 406 -2.64 -33.80 -0.06
N PRO A 407 -3.62 -34.59 0.46
CA PRO A 407 -3.49 -35.24 1.77
C PRO A 407 -2.22 -36.06 1.84
N GLY A 408 -1.35 -35.78 2.85
CA GLY A 408 -0.02 -36.38 2.98
C GLY A 408 1.05 -35.82 2.06
N GLY A 409 0.73 -34.81 1.23
CA GLY A 409 1.68 -34.15 0.37
C GLY A 409 2.69 -33.31 1.16
N LEU A 410 3.91 -33.17 0.61
CA LEU A 410 5.06 -32.54 1.27
C LEU A 410 4.82 -31.07 1.66
N HIS A 411 3.99 -30.34 0.92
CA HIS A 411 3.81 -28.90 1.05
C HIS A 411 2.50 -28.52 1.76
N ARG A 412 1.71 -29.51 2.18
CA ARG A 412 0.45 -29.28 2.88
C ARG A 412 0.70 -29.03 4.36
N SER A 413 0.35 -27.83 4.85
CA SER A 413 0.30 -27.54 6.28
C SER A 413 -1.05 -27.96 6.89
N SER A 414 -1.06 -28.28 8.19
CA SER A 414 -2.29 -28.51 8.96
C SER A 414 -3.16 -27.25 9.07
N THR A 415 -2.55 -26.09 9.02
CA THR A 415 -3.22 -24.76 9.10
C THR A 415 -3.69 -24.24 7.75
N ASP A 416 -3.32 -24.91 6.64
CA ASP A 416 -3.71 -24.48 5.30
C ASP A 416 -5.23 -24.57 5.08
N LYS A 417 -5.85 -23.37 4.92
CA LYS A 417 -7.29 -23.19 4.78
C LYS A 417 -7.78 -23.24 3.32
N THR A 418 -6.95 -22.82 2.36
CA THR A 418 -7.44 -22.53 1.01
C THR A 418 -6.83 -23.39 -0.10
N ARG A 419 -5.69 -24.01 0.11
CA ARG A 419 -4.85 -24.69 -0.90
C ARG A 419 -4.32 -23.73 -1.98
N HIS A 420 -4.34 -22.42 -1.66
CA HIS A 420 -3.79 -21.35 -2.47
C HIS A 420 -2.96 -20.46 -1.54
N LEU A 421 -1.70 -20.22 -1.88
CA LEU A 421 -0.80 -19.34 -1.13
C LEU A 421 -0.41 -18.15 -1.99
N LEU A 422 -0.11 -17.02 -1.36
CA LEU A 422 0.46 -15.89 -2.07
C LEU A 422 1.87 -16.25 -2.55
N HIS A 423 2.10 -16.11 -3.86
CA HIS A 423 3.42 -16.24 -4.49
C HIS A 423 4.03 -14.87 -4.85
N LYS A 424 3.20 -13.92 -5.28
CA LYS A 424 3.66 -12.57 -5.64
C LYS A 424 4.55 -11.99 -4.55
N TRP A 425 5.54 -11.20 -4.93
CA TRP A 425 6.59 -10.59 -4.11
C TRP A 425 7.73 -11.55 -3.73
N VAL A 426 7.69 -12.82 -4.13
CA VAL A 426 8.77 -13.78 -3.90
C VAL A 426 9.41 -14.15 -5.24
N PRO A 427 10.51 -13.48 -5.64
CA PRO A 427 11.19 -13.80 -6.89
C PRO A 427 11.55 -15.28 -6.99
N ARG A 428 11.41 -15.89 -8.16
CA ARG A 428 11.73 -17.32 -8.36
C ARG A 428 13.20 -17.64 -8.13
N THR A 429 14.06 -16.63 -8.11
CA THR A 429 15.48 -16.73 -7.78
C THR A 429 15.75 -16.85 -6.27
N VAL A 430 14.73 -16.69 -5.41
CA VAL A 430 14.86 -16.90 -3.97
C VAL A 430 15.27 -18.35 -3.70
N ARG A 431 16.41 -18.53 -2.98
CA ARG A 431 16.88 -19.83 -2.56
C ARG A 431 16.32 -20.18 -1.20
N VAL A 432 15.75 -21.36 -1.07
CA VAL A 432 15.25 -21.93 0.19
C VAL A 432 16.27 -22.90 0.82
N THR A 433 17.23 -23.38 0.03
CA THR A 433 18.33 -24.23 0.48
C THR A 433 19.60 -23.40 0.70
N PRO A 434 20.32 -23.56 1.82
CA PRO A 434 21.59 -22.86 2.07
C PRO A 434 22.68 -23.13 0.99
N PRO A 435 23.51 -22.12 0.64
CA PRO A 435 23.50 -20.76 1.18
C PRO A 435 22.35 -19.91 0.61
N LEU A 436 21.61 -19.24 1.52
CA LEU A 436 20.55 -18.33 1.12
C LEU A 436 21.12 -17.10 0.42
N ASN A 437 20.45 -16.63 -0.63
CA ASN A 437 20.87 -15.45 -1.38
C ASN A 437 20.27 -14.14 -0.82
N SER A 438 20.67 -13.01 -1.41
CA SER A 438 20.02 -11.72 -1.25
C SER A 438 19.20 -11.45 -2.50
N VAL A 439 18.09 -10.74 -2.32
CA VAL A 439 17.19 -10.33 -3.40
C VAL A 439 16.80 -8.86 -3.24
N ASN A 440 16.33 -8.26 -4.33
CA ASN A 440 15.71 -6.96 -4.31
C ASN A 440 14.19 -7.14 -4.29
N VAL A 441 13.52 -6.46 -3.37
CA VAL A 441 12.07 -6.39 -3.33
C VAL A 441 11.67 -4.96 -3.04
N ASP A 442 11.08 -4.32 -4.03
CA ASP A 442 10.61 -2.95 -3.94
C ASP A 442 9.10 -2.94 -3.69
N TRP A 443 8.63 -2.09 -2.77
CA TRP A 443 7.20 -1.84 -2.66
C TRP A 443 6.76 -0.80 -3.67
N ILE A 444 5.93 -1.19 -4.62
CA ILE A 444 5.46 -0.32 -5.70
C ILE A 444 4.39 0.64 -5.15
N ASN A 445 4.67 1.95 -5.21
CA ASN A 445 3.72 2.98 -4.84
C ASN A 445 2.85 3.43 -6.02
N PHE A 446 3.46 3.58 -7.20
CA PHE A 446 2.77 3.93 -8.45
C PHE A 446 3.40 3.19 -9.62
N ARG A 447 2.57 2.68 -10.54
CA ARG A 447 2.97 2.06 -11.80
C ARG A 447 1.99 2.34 -12.93
N MET A 448 2.45 2.17 -14.16
CA MET A 448 1.71 2.55 -15.36
C MET A 448 0.35 1.83 -15.50
N ALA A 449 0.26 0.55 -15.15
CA ALA A 449 -1.01 -0.18 -15.25
C ALA A 449 -2.11 0.43 -14.37
N GLU A 450 -1.78 0.94 -13.17
CA GLU A 450 -2.75 1.66 -12.34
C GLU A 450 -3.34 2.87 -13.07
N LEU A 451 -2.50 3.66 -13.77
CA LEU A 451 -2.98 4.84 -14.50
C LEU A 451 -3.95 4.44 -15.62
N TYR A 452 -3.66 3.39 -16.37
CA TYR A 452 -4.58 2.91 -17.42
C TYR A 452 -5.92 2.45 -16.83
N LEU A 453 -5.89 1.73 -15.71
CA LEU A 453 -7.12 1.28 -15.03
C LEU A 453 -7.89 2.46 -14.41
N ASN A 454 -7.18 3.46 -13.86
CA ASN A 454 -7.80 4.69 -13.36
C ASN A 454 -8.51 5.47 -14.47
N LEU A 455 -7.88 5.58 -15.66
CA LEU A 455 -8.46 6.25 -16.81
C LEU A 455 -9.74 5.53 -17.29
N ALA A 456 -9.67 4.20 -17.42
CA ALA A 456 -10.81 3.38 -17.84
C ALA A 456 -11.99 3.52 -16.88
N GLU A 457 -11.72 3.51 -15.55
CA GLU A 457 -12.76 3.69 -14.53
C GLU A 457 -13.40 5.08 -14.61
N ALA A 458 -12.57 6.12 -14.59
CA ALA A 458 -13.05 7.50 -14.60
C ALA A 458 -13.89 7.82 -15.84
N LEU A 459 -13.47 7.36 -17.01
CA LEU A 459 -14.19 7.53 -18.27
C LEU A 459 -15.53 6.78 -18.28
N ASN A 460 -15.54 5.52 -17.81
CA ASN A 460 -16.77 4.74 -17.72
C ASN A 460 -17.78 5.38 -16.77
N GLU A 461 -17.30 5.87 -15.62
CA GLU A 461 -18.20 6.47 -14.62
C GLU A 461 -18.71 7.85 -15.06
N TYR A 462 -17.90 8.61 -15.81
CA TYR A 462 -18.34 9.90 -16.36
C TYR A 462 -19.34 9.75 -17.50
N ALA A 463 -19.09 8.85 -18.46
CA ALA A 463 -19.93 8.70 -19.63
C ALA A 463 -21.23 7.91 -19.35
N ASP A 464 -22.25 8.09 -20.18
CA ASP A 464 -23.48 7.29 -20.10
C ASP A 464 -23.29 5.88 -20.68
N THR A 465 -22.37 5.75 -21.64
CA THR A 465 -21.87 4.47 -22.20
C THR A 465 -20.35 4.49 -22.22
N PRO A 466 -19.67 3.36 -22.03
CA PRO A 466 -18.20 3.33 -22.03
C PRO A 466 -17.63 3.87 -23.34
N PRO A 467 -16.84 4.94 -23.34
CA PRO A 467 -16.22 5.47 -24.57
C PRO A 467 -15.06 4.60 -25.06
N ALA A 468 -14.71 4.70 -26.35
CA ALA A 468 -13.63 3.94 -26.95
C ALA A 468 -12.30 4.04 -26.16
N GLU A 469 -11.94 5.24 -25.67
CA GLU A 469 -10.74 5.47 -24.87
C GLU A 469 -10.73 4.64 -23.57
N ALA A 470 -11.88 4.36 -22.96
CA ALA A 470 -11.97 3.50 -21.77
C ALA A 470 -11.60 2.04 -22.12
N PHE A 471 -12.07 1.55 -23.27
CA PHE A 471 -11.68 0.23 -23.78
C PHE A 471 -10.19 0.20 -24.13
N GLU A 472 -9.69 1.20 -24.84
CA GLU A 472 -8.27 1.29 -25.19
C GLU A 472 -7.38 1.24 -23.94
N ALA A 473 -7.74 1.97 -22.89
CA ALA A 473 -6.97 2.01 -21.66
C ALA A 473 -6.91 0.63 -20.98
N VAL A 474 -8.05 -0.02 -20.71
CA VAL A 474 -8.05 -1.34 -20.06
C VAL A 474 -7.44 -2.42 -20.95
N ASN A 475 -7.64 -2.36 -22.27
CA ASN A 475 -7.13 -3.35 -23.20
C ASN A 475 -5.60 -3.34 -23.32
N LYS A 476 -4.93 -2.20 -23.11
CA LYS A 476 -3.46 -2.15 -22.99
C LYS A 476 -2.95 -3.04 -21.87
N VAL A 477 -3.60 -3.00 -20.70
CA VAL A 477 -3.25 -3.82 -19.55
C VAL A 477 -3.52 -5.30 -19.84
N ARG A 478 -4.66 -5.62 -20.44
CA ARG A 478 -5.05 -6.97 -20.80
C ARG A 478 -4.13 -7.58 -21.87
N GLN A 479 -3.81 -6.84 -22.91
CA GLN A 479 -2.90 -7.29 -23.98
C GLN A 479 -1.51 -7.60 -23.41
N ARG A 480 -0.96 -6.76 -22.54
CA ARG A 480 0.29 -7.03 -21.84
C ARG A 480 0.23 -8.34 -21.03
N ALA A 481 -0.93 -8.62 -20.41
CA ALA A 481 -1.17 -9.85 -19.65
C ALA A 481 -1.49 -11.08 -20.54
N GLY A 482 -1.52 -10.93 -21.87
CA GLY A 482 -1.90 -12.00 -22.80
C GLY A 482 -3.39 -12.33 -22.79
N MET A 483 -4.23 -11.39 -22.33
CA MET A 483 -5.68 -11.55 -22.27
C MET A 483 -6.35 -10.84 -23.47
N PRO A 484 -7.48 -11.35 -23.97
CA PRO A 484 -8.23 -10.71 -25.03
C PRO A 484 -8.84 -9.38 -24.56
N ASP A 485 -9.12 -8.50 -25.51
CA ASP A 485 -9.78 -7.23 -25.30
C ASP A 485 -11.18 -7.40 -24.68
N PHE A 486 -11.64 -6.39 -23.96
CA PHE A 486 -13.04 -6.33 -23.53
C PHE A 486 -13.97 -6.26 -24.73
N PRO A 487 -15.09 -7.00 -24.72
CA PRO A 487 -16.11 -6.88 -25.76
C PRO A 487 -16.62 -5.44 -25.90
N ALA A 488 -16.59 -4.89 -27.11
CA ALA A 488 -17.01 -3.49 -27.34
C ALA A 488 -18.51 -3.22 -27.10
N SER A 489 -19.31 -4.26 -26.88
CA SER A 489 -20.76 -4.17 -26.65
C SER A 489 -21.16 -4.08 -25.18
N LEU A 490 -20.21 -3.95 -24.26
CA LEU A 490 -20.51 -3.89 -22.83
C LEU A 490 -21.31 -2.63 -22.48
N THR A 491 -22.36 -2.80 -21.66
CA THR A 491 -23.02 -1.66 -21.02
C THR A 491 -22.11 -1.04 -19.97
N LYS A 492 -22.44 0.14 -19.48
CA LYS A 492 -21.70 0.83 -18.40
C LYS A 492 -21.51 -0.06 -17.18
N GLU A 493 -22.56 -0.74 -16.75
CA GLU A 493 -22.54 -1.64 -15.58
C GLU A 493 -21.70 -2.89 -15.83
N GLN A 494 -21.81 -3.48 -17.02
CA GLN A 494 -21.00 -4.64 -17.40
C GLN A 494 -19.52 -4.27 -17.50
N PHE A 495 -19.21 -3.13 -18.09
CA PHE A 495 -17.84 -2.62 -18.15
C PHE A 495 -17.28 -2.38 -16.74
N ARG A 496 -18.05 -1.69 -15.87
CA ARG A 496 -17.67 -1.48 -14.46
C ARG A 496 -17.37 -2.79 -13.74
N ALA A 497 -18.23 -3.79 -13.88
CA ALA A 497 -18.04 -5.09 -13.23
C ALA A 497 -16.76 -5.78 -13.72
N LYS A 498 -16.54 -5.85 -15.04
CA LYS A 498 -15.33 -6.43 -15.62
C LYS A 498 -14.08 -5.63 -15.28
N LEU A 499 -14.15 -4.30 -15.27
CA LEU A 499 -13.01 -3.44 -14.93
C LEU A 499 -12.61 -3.59 -13.45
N ARG A 500 -13.56 -3.69 -12.53
CA ARG A 500 -13.29 -3.94 -11.11
C ARG A 500 -12.62 -5.29 -10.91
N ASN A 501 -13.03 -6.30 -11.69
CA ASN A 501 -12.38 -7.61 -11.71
C ASN A 501 -10.95 -7.53 -12.26
N GLU A 502 -10.77 -6.87 -13.41
CA GLU A 502 -9.46 -6.66 -14.03
C GLU A 502 -8.50 -5.92 -13.09
N ARG A 503 -9.01 -4.87 -12.41
CA ARG A 503 -8.23 -4.12 -11.43
C ARG A 503 -7.83 -4.98 -10.23
N ALA A 504 -8.72 -5.84 -9.73
CA ALA A 504 -8.41 -6.76 -8.63
C ALA A 504 -7.31 -7.75 -9.01
N VAL A 505 -7.37 -8.32 -10.22
CA VAL A 505 -6.36 -9.27 -10.73
C VAL A 505 -5.03 -8.58 -11.01
N GLU A 506 -5.05 -7.45 -11.69
CA GLU A 506 -3.84 -6.72 -12.09
C GLU A 506 -3.06 -6.16 -10.90
N LEU A 507 -3.76 -5.52 -9.96
CA LEU A 507 -3.18 -4.87 -8.79
C LEU A 507 -3.23 -5.75 -7.53
N ALA A 508 -3.38 -7.07 -7.70
CA ALA A 508 -3.47 -8.03 -6.62
C ALA A 508 -2.32 -7.86 -5.62
N PHE A 509 -2.65 -7.78 -4.33
CA PHE A 509 -1.69 -7.67 -3.23
C PHE A 509 -0.75 -6.44 -3.29
N GLU A 510 -1.17 -5.37 -3.97
CA GLU A 510 -0.50 -4.06 -3.97
C GLU A 510 -1.24 -3.04 -3.08
N ASP A 511 -1.98 -3.49 -2.10
CA ASP A 511 -2.84 -2.71 -1.17
C ASP A 511 -3.99 -1.94 -1.84
N HIS A 512 -4.28 -2.19 -3.12
CA HIS A 512 -5.38 -1.50 -3.81
C HIS A 512 -6.74 -2.04 -3.39
N ARG A 513 -6.92 -3.38 -3.33
CA ARG A 513 -8.21 -4.02 -3.09
C ARG A 513 -8.86 -3.57 -1.79
N PHE A 514 -8.11 -3.48 -0.69
CA PHE A 514 -8.60 -3.04 0.62
C PHE A 514 -9.26 -1.65 0.56
N TRP A 515 -8.70 -0.74 -0.22
CA TRP A 515 -9.24 0.61 -0.40
C TRP A 515 -10.30 0.69 -1.49
N ASP A 516 -10.17 -0.06 -2.57
CA ASP A 516 -11.10 -0.09 -3.68
C ASP A 516 -12.50 -0.56 -3.26
N ILE A 517 -12.60 -1.64 -2.45
CA ILE A 517 -13.88 -2.14 -1.94
C ILE A 517 -14.57 -1.12 -1.03
N ARG A 518 -13.82 -0.27 -0.34
CA ARG A 518 -14.34 0.82 0.48
C ARG A 518 -14.81 1.99 -0.36
N ARG A 519 -13.96 2.52 -1.24
CA ARG A 519 -14.33 3.67 -2.07
C ARG A 519 -15.49 3.37 -3.03
N TRP A 520 -15.63 2.11 -3.45
CA TRP A 520 -16.77 1.64 -4.26
C TRP A 520 -18.03 1.33 -3.45
N MET A 521 -17.97 1.37 -2.13
CA MET A 521 -19.06 1.03 -1.21
C MET A 521 -19.58 -0.40 -1.41
N ILE A 522 -18.68 -1.37 -1.61
CA ILE A 522 -19.01 -2.79 -1.80
C ILE A 522 -18.47 -3.71 -0.70
N ALA A 523 -17.79 -3.16 0.30
CA ALA A 523 -17.21 -3.96 1.40
C ALA A 523 -18.29 -4.77 2.16
N GLU A 524 -19.51 -4.26 2.26
CA GLU A 524 -20.65 -4.91 2.91
C GLU A 524 -21.31 -6.04 2.09
N ASN A 525 -20.86 -6.25 0.83
CA ASN A 525 -21.41 -7.31 -0.01
C ASN A 525 -20.97 -8.70 0.48
N GLU A 526 -21.85 -9.69 0.28
CA GLU A 526 -21.56 -11.10 0.60
C GLU A 526 -20.30 -11.58 -0.12
N GLY A 527 -19.37 -12.22 0.63
CA GLY A 527 -18.13 -12.76 0.09
C GLY A 527 -17.04 -11.74 -0.18
N VAL A 528 -17.22 -10.45 0.21
CA VAL A 528 -16.20 -9.40 0.20
C VAL A 528 -15.63 -9.25 1.62
N MET A 529 -16.19 -8.34 2.46
CA MET A 529 -15.83 -8.23 3.88
C MET A 529 -16.91 -8.77 4.80
N ARG A 530 -17.97 -9.31 4.26
CA ARG A 530 -19.11 -9.86 5.01
C ARG A 530 -19.48 -11.22 4.46
N GLY A 531 -19.87 -12.14 5.34
CA GLY A 531 -20.41 -13.44 4.99
C GLY A 531 -19.34 -14.48 4.65
N LYS A 532 -19.63 -15.37 3.76
CA LYS A 532 -18.88 -16.62 3.56
C LYS A 532 -17.62 -16.42 2.75
N ILE A 533 -16.48 -16.85 3.31
CA ILE A 533 -15.19 -16.94 2.63
C ILE A 533 -14.85 -18.42 2.43
N TYR A 534 -14.41 -18.73 1.22
CA TYR A 534 -14.22 -20.10 0.77
C TYR A 534 -12.75 -20.44 0.56
N GLY A 535 -12.42 -21.69 0.87
CA GLY A 535 -11.22 -22.38 0.47
C GLY A 535 -11.56 -23.64 -0.35
N LEU A 536 -10.57 -24.40 -0.75
CA LEU A 536 -10.76 -25.68 -1.44
C LEU A 536 -10.29 -26.87 -0.60
N ASN A 537 -11.09 -27.91 -0.52
CA ASN A 537 -10.62 -29.24 -0.21
C ASN A 537 -10.23 -29.94 -1.51
N ILE A 538 -9.03 -30.52 -1.56
CA ILE A 538 -8.53 -31.24 -2.71
C ILE A 538 -8.14 -32.67 -2.35
N SER A 539 -8.31 -33.59 -3.30
CA SER A 539 -7.97 -35.00 -3.16
C SER A 539 -7.63 -35.62 -4.52
N SER A 540 -6.90 -36.69 -4.51
CA SER A 540 -6.65 -37.53 -5.69
C SER A 540 -7.10 -38.96 -5.36
N PRO A 541 -8.27 -39.41 -5.82
CA PRO A 541 -8.82 -40.74 -5.49
C PRO A 541 -7.99 -41.92 -6.01
N ASP A 542 -7.28 -41.73 -7.10
CA ASP A 542 -6.40 -42.71 -7.74
C ASP A 542 -4.91 -42.55 -7.41
N GLY A 543 -4.57 -41.56 -6.55
CA GLY A 543 -3.18 -41.23 -6.19
C GLY A 543 -2.39 -40.48 -7.27
N ASN A 544 -2.99 -40.19 -8.42
CA ASN A 544 -2.35 -39.43 -9.47
C ASN A 544 -2.38 -37.92 -9.15
N LYS A 545 -1.21 -37.32 -8.96
CA LYS A 545 -1.08 -35.89 -8.59
C LYS A 545 -1.61 -34.91 -9.64
N ASN A 546 -1.85 -35.38 -10.87
CA ASN A 546 -2.44 -34.56 -11.95
C ASN A 546 -3.95 -34.79 -12.11
N HIS A 547 -4.52 -35.77 -11.41
CA HIS A 547 -5.96 -36.04 -11.40
C HIS A 547 -6.53 -35.61 -10.04
N VAL A 548 -6.89 -34.32 -9.94
CA VAL A 548 -7.25 -33.71 -8.66
C VAL A 548 -8.71 -33.31 -8.65
N HIS A 549 -9.42 -33.87 -7.70
CA HIS A 549 -10.77 -33.46 -7.34
C HIS A 549 -10.71 -32.28 -6.38
N TYR A 550 -11.71 -31.39 -6.46
CA TYR A 550 -11.85 -30.26 -5.55
C TYR A 550 -13.27 -30.13 -5.06
N LYS A 551 -13.42 -29.52 -3.89
CA LYS A 551 -14.70 -29.12 -3.32
C LYS A 551 -14.54 -27.80 -2.56
N PRO A 552 -15.25 -26.74 -2.96
CA PRO A 552 -15.31 -25.52 -2.18
C PRO A 552 -15.91 -25.77 -0.79
N TYR A 553 -15.39 -25.11 0.22
CA TYR A 553 -15.95 -25.15 1.57
C TYR A 553 -15.77 -23.80 2.26
N VAL A 554 -16.69 -23.45 3.14
CA VAL A 554 -16.61 -22.24 3.95
C VAL A 554 -15.64 -22.49 5.09
N PHE A 555 -14.57 -21.70 5.16
CA PHE A 555 -13.63 -21.79 6.29
C PHE A 555 -13.80 -20.62 7.28
N GLU A 556 -14.42 -19.52 6.84
CA GLU A 556 -14.65 -18.33 7.65
C GLU A 556 -15.99 -17.67 7.28
N ASN A 557 -16.63 -17.00 8.28
CA ASN A 557 -17.71 -16.07 8.05
C ASN A 557 -17.27 -14.70 8.58
N ARG A 558 -17.09 -13.73 7.70
CA ARG A 558 -16.66 -12.37 8.05
C ARG A 558 -17.80 -11.49 8.50
N SER A 559 -17.48 -10.54 9.36
CA SER A 559 -18.38 -9.49 9.84
C SER A 559 -17.92 -8.14 9.32
N TRP A 560 -18.88 -7.26 9.05
CA TRP A 560 -18.61 -5.90 8.58
C TRP A 560 -19.70 -4.94 9.05
N SER A 561 -19.28 -3.83 9.63
CA SER A 561 -20.15 -2.71 9.98
C SER A 561 -19.79 -1.47 9.17
N ARG A 562 -20.78 -0.63 8.89
CA ARG A 562 -20.58 0.54 8.03
C ARG A 562 -19.61 1.58 8.59
N HIS A 563 -19.37 1.62 9.90
CA HIS A 563 -18.35 2.51 10.48
C HIS A 563 -16.96 2.24 9.89
N SER A 564 -16.69 1.01 9.45
CA SER A 564 -15.40 0.57 8.91
C SER A 564 -15.07 1.10 7.50
N TYR A 565 -15.98 1.88 6.87
CA TYR A 565 -15.64 2.58 5.61
C TYR A 565 -14.56 3.64 5.79
N LEU A 566 -14.54 4.34 6.93
CA LEU A 566 -13.42 5.19 7.34
C LEU A 566 -12.87 4.72 8.69
N HIS A 567 -11.57 4.91 8.87
CA HIS A 567 -10.92 4.54 10.13
C HIS A 567 -11.36 5.43 11.28
N PRO A 568 -11.37 4.92 12.52
CA PRO A 568 -11.48 5.76 13.70
C PRO A 568 -10.22 6.61 13.86
N LEU A 569 -10.37 7.86 14.28
CA LEU A 569 -9.26 8.62 14.84
C LEU A 569 -8.83 7.99 16.16
N MET A 570 -7.55 8.04 16.47
CA MET A 570 -7.05 7.52 17.73
C MET A 570 -7.75 8.21 18.91
N GLN A 571 -8.32 7.43 19.84
CA GLN A 571 -9.09 7.98 20.96
C GLN A 571 -8.27 8.97 21.79
N VAL A 572 -6.99 8.68 22.03
CA VAL A 572 -6.09 9.56 22.76
C VAL A 572 -5.95 10.95 22.11
N GLU A 573 -6.09 11.07 20.80
CA GLU A 573 -6.06 12.36 20.09
C GLU A 573 -7.43 13.06 20.14
N VAL A 574 -8.52 12.30 20.10
CA VAL A 574 -9.89 12.81 20.27
C VAL A 574 -10.10 13.36 21.69
N ASP A 575 -9.59 12.68 22.70
CA ASP A 575 -9.71 13.07 24.11
C ASP A 575 -8.98 14.39 24.45
N LYS A 576 -8.05 14.84 23.60
CA LYS A 576 -7.45 16.18 23.69
C LYS A 576 -8.46 17.29 23.34
N GLY A 577 -9.65 16.95 22.86
CA GLY A 577 -10.76 17.86 22.59
C GLY A 577 -10.64 18.69 21.31
N GLN A 578 -9.70 18.38 20.44
CA GLN A 578 -9.45 19.12 19.20
C GLN A 578 -9.99 18.41 17.93
N LEU A 579 -10.14 17.09 18.00
CA LEU A 579 -10.55 16.27 16.87
C LEU A 579 -11.92 15.64 17.13
N LEU A 580 -12.83 15.81 16.18
CA LEU A 580 -14.13 15.13 16.19
C LEU A 580 -13.97 13.73 15.61
N GLN A 581 -14.42 12.70 16.32
CA GLN A 581 -14.38 11.31 15.89
C GLN A 581 -15.26 11.06 14.66
N ASN A 582 -14.90 10.09 13.81
CA ASN A 582 -15.75 9.62 12.73
C ASN A 582 -17.02 8.95 13.24
N PRO A 583 -18.15 9.02 12.49
CA PRO A 583 -19.43 8.46 12.94
C PRO A 583 -19.34 6.94 13.10
N GLY A 584 -19.92 6.44 14.18
CA GLY A 584 -19.97 5.02 14.54
C GLY A 584 -18.82 4.54 15.44
N TRP A 585 -17.89 5.44 15.79
CA TRP A 585 -16.74 5.13 16.66
C TRP A 585 -16.85 5.77 18.04
#